data_754c37c01bc1f4af2094a89a95d05265
#
_entry.id   754c37c01bc1f4af2094a89a95d05265
#
_cell.length_a   1.000
_cell.length_b   1.000
_cell.length_c   1.000
_cell.angle_alpha   90.00
_cell.angle_beta   90.00
_cell.angle_gamma   90.00
#
_symmetry.space_group_name_H-M   'P 1'
#
loop_
_entity.id
_entity.type
_entity.pdbx_description
1 polymer ?
#
loop_
_entity_poly.entity_id
_entity_poly.type
_entity_poly.pdbx_seq_one_letter_code
_entity_poly.pdbx_strand_id
1 'polypeptide(L)'
;MNEQELRSRLVERLTDSGHLRTGPWREAVSAVPRHEFLRGGFFQQVDGSTPTAWAPVMPDDLRWLEACYDDASLVTQVAGTIVPGDVHGEIMRAPTSSSTMPGLVVRMLEDLQVDAGHRVLEIGTGTGYSTALMCHRLGDDSVTSVEVDEGVSARARIALGQCGFAPNLIVGDGLAGYENGAPYDRVIATCGLLTVPRELIEQTRPGGTMLVTLGGWLYSSELARLTVHEDGTASGRFLGGHISFMLARPQLPPPLGLLPDLDEGEERHAVLGADVIDDWSTRFVAQLAAPRAQCVRLTREGRTEHLFLDVDTGAWAVLREYDGRWTVRQGGPSRIWDAVEAHVTRWRGAGAPPLEEFEITIRSGQPAVTWPGR
;
A
#
# COMPACT_ATOMS: atom_id res chain seq x y z
N MET A 1 18.53 24.40 -10.25
CA MET A 1 18.76 24.41 -8.79
C MET A 1 19.74 23.33 -8.41
N ASN A 2 20.52 23.51 -7.35
CA ASN A 2 21.39 22.46 -6.83
C ASN A 2 20.59 21.53 -5.88
N GLU A 3 21.16 20.38 -5.54
CA GLU A 3 20.49 19.38 -4.69
C GLU A 3 20.14 19.90 -3.29
N GLN A 4 20.95 20.75 -2.70
CA GLN A 4 20.72 21.32 -1.37
C GLN A 4 19.50 22.27 -1.37
N GLU A 5 19.37 23.10 -2.41
CA GLU A 5 18.23 24.00 -2.58
C GLU A 5 16.93 23.22 -2.78
N LEU A 6 16.97 22.14 -3.58
CA LEU A 6 15.81 21.29 -3.82
C LEU A 6 15.38 20.56 -2.54
N ARG A 7 16.33 20.05 -1.77
CA ARG A 7 16.08 19.39 -0.49
C ARG A 7 15.50 20.36 0.54
N SER A 8 16.01 21.58 0.64
CA SER A 8 15.47 22.62 1.52
C SER A 8 14.02 22.94 1.18
N ARG A 9 13.69 23.10 -0.11
CA ARG A 9 12.31 23.29 -0.57
C ARG A 9 11.40 22.12 -0.27
N LEU A 10 11.90 20.90 -0.37
CA LEU A 10 11.12 19.72 0.02
C LEU A 10 10.79 19.78 1.52
N VAL A 11 11.77 20.09 2.39
CA VAL A 11 11.56 20.23 3.84
C VAL A 11 10.51 21.31 4.15
N GLU A 12 10.60 22.46 3.51
CA GLU A 12 9.62 23.55 3.65
C GLU A 12 8.22 23.07 3.25
N ARG A 13 8.07 22.51 2.06
CA ARG A 13 6.79 21.98 1.55
C ARG A 13 6.16 20.95 2.49
N LEU A 14 6.96 19.99 2.99
CA LEU A 14 6.49 18.95 3.89
C LEU A 14 6.12 19.52 5.28
N THR A 15 6.78 20.58 5.70
CA THR A 15 6.45 21.29 6.95
C THR A 15 5.13 22.05 6.79
N ASP A 16 4.97 22.79 5.71
CA ASP A 16 3.78 23.60 5.42
C ASP A 16 2.52 22.72 5.23
N SER A 17 2.69 21.53 4.63
CA SER A 17 1.60 20.55 4.47
C SER A 17 1.26 19.80 5.77
N GLY A 18 2.03 19.97 6.85
CA GLY A 18 1.82 19.30 8.13
C GLY A 18 2.25 17.82 8.14
N HIS A 19 2.89 17.33 7.10
CA HIS A 19 3.44 15.97 7.08
C HIS A 19 4.69 15.84 7.96
N LEU A 20 5.55 16.85 7.93
CA LEU A 20 6.80 16.92 8.69
C LEU A 20 6.62 17.78 9.95
N ARG A 21 6.42 17.12 11.09
CA ARG A 21 5.94 17.77 12.32
C ARG A 21 7.03 18.01 13.35
N THR A 22 7.99 17.08 13.46
CA THR A 22 8.98 17.10 14.54
C THR A 22 10.40 17.45 14.07
N GLY A 23 11.20 18.04 14.97
CA GLY A 23 12.60 18.42 14.70
C GLY A 23 13.46 17.26 14.20
N PRO A 24 13.47 16.11 14.88
CA PRO A 24 14.32 14.98 14.48
C PRO A 24 14.02 14.45 13.07
N TRP A 25 12.75 14.40 12.65
CA TRP A 25 12.44 14.01 11.26
C TRP A 25 12.79 15.10 10.26
N ARG A 26 12.68 16.38 10.65
CA ARG A 26 13.16 17.50 9.80
C ARG A 26 14.66 17.42 9.58
N GLU A 27 15.44 17.10 10.60
CA GLU A 27 16.89 16.87 10.50
C GLU A 27 17.19 15.70 9.56
N ALA A 28 16.50 14.58 9.71
CA ALA A 28 16.69 13.40 8.84
C ALA A 28 16.41 13.73 7.37
N VAL A 29 15.27 14.37 7.04
CA VAL A 29 14.95 14.76 5.65
C VAL A 29 15.95 15.78 5.11
N SER A 30 16.45 16.69 5.95
CA SER A 30 17.47 17.66 5.56
C SER A 30 18.83 17.04 5.31
N ALA A 31 19.16 15.93 5.99
CA ALA A 31 20.45 15.26 5.88
C ALA A 31 20.49 14.22 4.75
N VAL A 32 19.42 13.44 4.59
CA VAL A 32 19.38 12.29 3.66
C VAL A 32 19.09 12.72 2.23
N PRO A 33 20.00 12.53 1.27
CA PRO A 33 19.84 12.95 -0.11
C PRO A 33 18.97 11.95 -0.90
N ARG A 34 17.68 12.22 -1.10
CA ARG A 34 16.73 11.31 -1.77
C ARG A 34 17.20 10.87 -3.16
N HIS A 35 17.85 11.73 -3.92
CA HIS A 35 18.32 11.43 -5.27
C HIS A 35 19.35 10.29 -5.32
N GLU A 36 20.12 10.03 -4.24
CA GLU A 36 21.03 8.90 -4.17
C GLU A 36 20.31 7.55 -4.24
N PHE A 37 19.09 7.50 -3.74
CA PHE A 37 18.22 6.31 -3.78
C PHE A 37 17.51 6.15 -5.13
N LEU A 38 17.74 7.05 -6.08
CA LEU A 38 17.13 7.10 -7.40
C LEU A 38 18.17 7.13 -8.54
N ARG A 39 19.45 6.87 -8.24
CA ARG A 39 20.54 6.82 -9.23
C ARG A 39 20.32 5.83 -10.37
N GLY A 40 19.51 4.79 -10.16
CA GLY A 40 19.10 3.85 -11.21
C GLY A 40 18.03 4.39 -12.15
N GLY A 41 17.60 5.65 -11.97
CA GLY A 41 16.46 6.23 -12.69
C GLY A 41 15.12 5.82 -12.10
N PHE A 42 14.05 6.32 -12.69
CA PHE A 42 12.66 5.97 -12.38
C PHE A 42 11.80 6.04 -13.64
N PHE A 43 10.61 5.47 -13.55
CA PHE A 43 9.60 5.58 -14.60
C PHE A 43 8.62 6.70 -14.27
N GLN A 44 8.36 7.55 -15.22
CA GLN A 44 7.30 8.56 -15.19
C GLN A 44 6.09 8.04 -15.97
N GLN A 45 4.89 8.24 -15.43
CA GLN A 45 3.66 7.91 -16.14
C GLN A 45 3.52 8.82 -17.37
N VAL A 46 3.11 8.19 -18.47
CA VAL A 46 2.81 8.91 -19.72
C VAL A 46 1.37 9.41 -19.65
N ASP A 47 1.19 10.73 -19.75
CA ASP A 47 -0.12 11.35 -19.64
C ASP A 47 -1.09 10.86 -20.72
N GLY A 48 -2.34 10.59 -20.29
CA GLY A 48 -3.41 10.15 -21.20
C GLY A 48 -3.28 8.73 -21.73
N SER A 49 -2.26 7.96 -21.30
CA SER A 49 -2.12 6.57 -21.72
C SER A 49 -3.19 5.67 -21.10
N THR A 50 -3.82 4.84 -21.93
CA THR A 50 -4.79 3.83 -21.49
C THR A 50 -4.57 2.56 -22.30
N PRO A 51 -4.08 1.46 -21.71
CA PRO A 51 -3.64 1.32 -20.29
C PRO A 51 -2.43 2.20 -19.96
N THR A 52 -2.19 2.38 -18.66
CA THR A 52 -1.08 3.19 -18.14
C THR A 52 0.26 2.77 -18.74
N ALA A 53 0.95 3.71 -19.40
CA ALA A 53 2.30 3.54 -19.90
C ALA A 53 3.31 4.33 -19.06
N TRP A 54 4.54 3.86 -19.06
CA TRP A 54 5.65 4.38 -18.30
C TRP A 54 6.83 4.67 -19.21
N ALA A 55 7.46 5.83 -19.06
CA ALA A 55 8.69 6.20 -19.76
C ALA A 55 9.85 6.37 -18.77
N PRO A 56 11.07 5.88 -19.06
CA PRO A 56 12.20 6.00 -18.18
C PRO A 56 12.71 7.45 -18.09
N VAL A 57 13.11 7.86 -16.91
CA VAL A 57 13.82 9.12 -16.61
C VAL A 57 15.14 8.75 -15.94
N MET A 58 16.26 9.04 -16.61
CA MET A 58 17.60 8.68 -16.15
C MET A 58 18.34 9.87 -15.55
N PRO A 59 19.44 9.67 -14.78
CA PRO A 59 20.20 10.75 -14.13
C PRO A 59 20.78 11.82 -15.06
N ASP A 60 20.93 11.56 -16.35
CA ASP A 60 21.35 12.49 -17.38
C ASP A 60 20.19 13.34 -17.97
N ASP A 61 18.94 13.01 -17.66
CA ASP A 61 17.78 13.87 -17.97
C ASP A 61 17.78 15.11 -17.09
N LEU A 62 17.62 16.27 -17.68
CA LEU A 62 17.60 17.56 -16.97
C LEU A 62 16.50 17.65 -15.89
N ARG A 63 15.43 16.88 -16.04
CA ARG A 63 14.29 16.85 -15.09
C ARG A 63 14.52 15.90 -13.91
N TRP A 64 15.48 14.97 -14.00
CA TRP A 64 15.65 13.92 -13.01
C TRP A 64 15.87 14.44 -11.60
N LEU A 65 16.79 15.39 -11.43
CA LEU A 65 17.14 15.89 -10.09
C LEU A 65 15.98 16.62 -9.41
N GLU A 66 15.24 17.43 -10.16
CA GLU A 66 14.04 18.12 -9.64
C GLU A 66 12.95 17.13 -9.26
N ALA A 67 12.66 16.16 -10.13
CA ALA A 67 11.68 15.11 -9.86
C ALA A 67 12.03 14.26 -8.63
N CYS A 68 13.33 14.02 -8.35
CA CYS A 68 13.75 13.34 -7.13
C CYS A 68 13.32 14.06 -5.84
N TYR A 69 13.11 15.38 -5.90
CA TYR A 69 12.70 16.20 -4.76
C TYR A 69 11.26 16.72 -4.85
N ASP A 70 10.48 16.24 -5.82
CA ASP A 70 9.04 16.42 -5.81
C ASP A 70 8.37 15.52 -4.79
N ASP A 71 7.21 15.96 -4.27
CA ASP A 71 6.38 15.14 -3.38
C ASP A 71 5.50 14.19 -4.21
N ALA A 72 6.18 13.31 -4.94
CA ALA A 72 5.57 12.31 -5.82
C ALA A 72 6.22 10.94 -5.64
N SER A 73 5.41 9.89 -5.85
CA SER A 73 5.92 8.52 -5.91
C SER A 73 6.58 8.27 -7.26
N LEU A 74 7.78 7.69 -7.25
CA LEU A 74 8.59 7.43 -8.43
C LEU A 74 8.76 5.92 -8.59
N VAL A 75 8.21 5.34 -9.65
CA VAL A 75 8.28 3.90 -9.94
C VAL A 75 9.70 3.54 -10.36
N THR A 76 10.32 2.57 -9.70
CA THR A 76 11.71 2.16 -9.93
C THR A 76 11.86 0.77 -10.54
N GLN A 77 10.77 -0.01 -10.58
CA GLN A 77 10.72 -1.32 -11.21
C GLN A 77 9.30 -1.62 -11.67
N VAL A 78 9.18 -2.27 -12.83
CA VAL A 78 7.92 -2.81 -13.35
C VAL A 78 8.07 -4.30 -13.67
N ALA A 79 6.97 -5.05 -13.67
CA ALA A 79 6.92 -6.48 -13.99
C ALA A 79 7.92 -7.37 -13.19
N GLY A 80 8.31 -6.96 -11.99
CA GLY A 80 9.18 -7.73 -11.09
C GLY A 80 10.67 -7.65 -11.40
N THR A 81 11.09 -7.28 -12.60
CA THR A 81 12.51 -7.33 -13.01
C THR A 81 12.98 -6.15 -13.84
N ILE A 82 12.09 -5.46 -14.54
CA ILE A 82 12.44 -4.42 -15.51
C ILE A 82 12.71 -3.09 -14.77
N VAL A 83 13.87 -2.53 -14.96
CA VAL A 83 14.29 -1.24 -14.39
C VAL A 83 14.41 -0.17 -15.50
N PRO A 84 14.45 1.14 -15.15
CA PRO A 84 14.48 2.22 -16.17
C PRO A 84 15.58 2.07 -17.22
N GLY A 85 16.79 1.63 -16.83
CA GLY A 85 17.91 1.43 -17.75
C GLY A 85 17.71 0.33 -18.78
N ASP A 86 16.73 -0.56 -18.63
CA ASP A 86 16.43 -1.64 -19.56
C ASP A 86 15.47 -1.19 -20.69
N VAL A 87 14.88 0.02 -20.58
CA VAL A 87 13.77 0.44 -21.43
C VAL A 87 14.16 1.61 -22.32
N HIS A 88 13.94 1.46 -23.62
CA HIS A 88 14.00 2.54 -24.59
C HIS A 88 12.58 2.82 -25.10
N GLY A 89 12.06 4.02 -24.78
CA GLY A 89 10.68 4.42 -25.09
C GLY A 89 9.69 4.12 -23.96
N GLU A 90 8.49 3.67 -24.31
CA GLU A 90 7.39 3.45 -23.35
C GLU A 90 7.14 1.98 -23.09
N ILE A 91 6.72 1.66 -21.87
CA ILE A 91 6.37 0.29 -21.45
C ILE A 91 5.04 0.27 -20.69
N MET A 92 4.18 -0.70 -21.00
CA MET A 92 2.90 -0.92 -20.31
C MET A 92 2.99 -2.16 -19.43
N ARG A 93 3.49 -2.00 -18.22
CA ARG A 93 3.63 -3.06 -17.21
C ARG A 93 3.26 -2.53 -15.83
N ALA A 94 2.78 -3.42 -14.96
CA ALA A 94 2.43 -3.06 -13.59
C ALA A 94 3.70 -2.71 -12.77
N PRO A 95 3.66 -1.63 -11.98
CA PRO A 95 4.72 -1.29 -11.03
C PRO A 95 4.92 -2.39 -9.98
N THR A 96 6.19 -2.64 -9.62
CA THR A 96 6.57 -3.64 -8.60
C THR A 96 7.54 -3.11 -7.55
N SER A 97 8.13 -1.93 -7.77
CA SER A 97 8.87 -1.16 -6.76
C SER A 97 8.79 0.33 -7.06
N SER A 98 8.79 1.15 -6.03
CA SER A 98 8.82 2.61 -6.14
C SER A 98 9.56 3.25 -4.97
N SER A 99 10.04 4.48 -5.18
CA SER A 99 10.34 5.41 -4.09
C SER A 99 9.06 6.17 -3.77
N THR A 100 8.45 5.86 -2.63
CA THR A 100 7.20 6.48 -2.17
C THR A 100 7.37 8.01 -2.07
N MET A 101 6.29 8.74 -2.30
CA MET A 101 6.26 10.20 -2.14
C MET A 101 6.73 10.60 -0.74
N PRO A 102 7.65 11.57 -0.64
CA PRO A 102 8.26 11.97 0.64
C PRO A 102 7.25 12.35 1.72
N GLY A 103 6.17 13.04 1.36
CA GLY A 103 5.13 13.44 2.30
C GLY A 103 4.47 12.24 3.00
N LEU A 104 4.19 11.16 2.27
CA LEU A 104 3.65 9.95 2.85
C LEU A 104 4.67 9.22 3.72
N VAL A 105 5.93 9.09 3.24
CA VAL A 105 7.00 8.46 4.04
C VAL A 105 7.16 9.18 5.38
N VAL A 106 7.29 10.51 5.36
CA VAL A 106 7.48 11.30 6.59
C VAL A 106 6.26 11.23 7.50
N ARG A 107 5.05 11.34 6.94
CA ARG A 107 3.81 11.16 7.71
C ARG A 107 3.79 9.81 8.43
N MET A 108 4.13 8.73 7.73
CA MET A 108 4.19 7.40 8.33
C MET A 108 5.23 7.32 9.45
N LEU A 109 6.41 7.88 9.25
CA LEU A 109 7.47 7.90 10.26
C LEU A 109 7.08 8.73 11.51
N GLU A 110 6.37 9.84 11.33
CA GLU A 110 5.81 10.63 12.43
C GLU A 110 4.69 9.85 13.16
N ASP A 111 3.81 9.17 12.42
CA ASP A 111 2.69 8.39 12.97
C ASP A 111 3.16 7.09 13.64
N LEU A 112 4.34 6.58 13.30
CA LEU A 112 4.99 5.44 13.95
C LEU A 112 5.44 5.75 15.38
N GLN A 113 5.64 7.03 15.70
CA GLN A 113 5.99 7.50 17.04
C GLN A 113 7.23 6.80 17.62
N VAL A 114 8.33 6.83 16.87
CA VAL A 114 9.60 6.26 17.36
C VAL A 114 10.28 7.20 18.35
N ASP A 115 10.88 6.61 19.39
CA ASP A 115 11.74 7.27 20.35
C ASP A 115 13.18 6.75 20.27
N ALA A 116 14.11 7.48 20.87
CA ALA A 116 15.50 7.04 20.95
C ALA A 116 15.59 5.67 21.66
N GLY A 117 16.37 4.77 21.07
CA GLY A 117 16.56 3.41 21.55
C GLY A 117 15.48 2.42 21.11
N HIS A 118 14.46 2.85 20.38
CA HIS A 118 13.49 1.92 19.76
C HIS A 118 14.17 1.11 18.64
N ARG A 119 13.83 -0.19 18.59
CA ARG A 119 14.17 -1.11 17.51
C ARG A 119 13.00 -1.17 16.52
N VAL A 120 13.29 -0.97 15.26
CA VAL A 120 12.29 -0.88 14.19
C VAL A 120 12.47 -2.01 13.19
N LEU A 121 11.36 -2.67 12.83
CA LEU A 121 11.27 -3.56 11.68
C LEU A 121 10.49 -2.85 10.56
N GLU A 122 11.12 -2.73 9.41
CA GLU A 122 10.50 -2.25 8.17
C GLU A 122 10.22 -3.42 7.22
N ILE A 123 9.01 -3.48 6.70
CA ILE A 123 8.60 -4.44 5.67
C ILE A 123 8.49 -3.71 4.32
N GLY A 124 9.39 -4.03 3.39
CA GLY A 124 9.53 -3.37 2.11
C GLY A 124 10.59 -2.28 2.13
N THR A 125 11.87 -2.64 1.94
CA THR A 125 12.98 -1.67 1.86
C THR A 125 12.81 -0.73 0.66
N GLY A 126 12.33 -1.26 -0.46
CA GLY A 126 12.21 -0.49 -1.70
C GLY A 126 13.54 0.13 -2.12
N THR A 127 13.56 1.45 -2.33
CA THR A 127 14.81 2.16 -2.66
C THR A 127 15.74 2.34 -1.46
N GLY A 128 15.26 2.19 -0.22
CA GLY A 128 16.00 2.40 1.01
C GLY A 128 15.91 3.83 1.59
N TYR A 129 15.10 4.71 0.99
CA TYR A 129 15.00 6.09 1.47
C TYR A 129 14.36 6.20 2.87
N SER A 130 13.25 5.51 3.14
CA SER A 130 12.65 5.42 4.47
C SER A 130 13.59 4.80 5.49
N THR A 131 14.27 3.72 5.09
CA THR A 131 15.30 3.05 5.89
C THR A 131 16.41 4.03 6.32
N ALA A 132 16.92 4.84 5.37
CA ALA A 132 17.95 5.85 5.65
C ALA A 132 17.49 6.93 6.63
N LEU A 133 16.23 7.40 6.49
CA LEU A 133 15.65 8.36 7.44
C LEU A 133 15.59 7.78 8.86
N MET A 134 15.21 6.51 8.99
CA MET A 134 15.20 5.82 10.29
C MET A 134 16.61 5.63 10.84
N CYS A 135 17.57 5.23 10.01
CA CYS A 135 19.00 5.11 10.42
C CYS A 135 19.56 6.44 10.91
N HIS A 136 19.27 7.53 10.20
CA HIS A 136 19.70 8.88 10.64
C HIS A 136 19.18 9.23 12.03
N ARG A 137 17.95 8.85 12.35
CA ARG A 137 17.31 9.15 13.63
C ARG A 137 17.68 8.22 14.77
N LEU A 138 17.82 6.92 14.50
CA LEU A 138 17.90 5.86 15.51
C LEU A 138 19.28 5.20 15.58
N GLY A 139 20.12 5.38 14.56
CA GLY A 139 21.32 4.58 14.34
C GLY A 139 21.03 3.28 13.57
N ASP A 140 22.04 2.81 12.86
CA ASP A 140 21.91 1.66 11.95
C ASP A 140 21.51 0.37 12.66
N ASP A 141 22.08 0.10 13.84
CA ASP A 141 21.82 -1.11 14.64
C ASP A 141 20.37 -1.23 15.12
N SER A 142 19.65 -0.13 15.10
CA SER A 142 18.23 -0.06 15.52
C SER A 142 17.25 -0.38 14.40
N VAL A 143 17.71 -0.47 13.15
CA VAL A 143 16.83 -0.61 11.97
C VAL A 143 17.10 -1.95 11.28
N THR A 144 16.05 -2.77 11.22
CA THR A 144 16.00 -3.97 10.37
C THR A 144 15.00 -3.73 9.26
N SER A 145 15.38 -3.97 8.01
CA SER A 145 14.51 -3.81 6.85
C SER A 145 14.53 -5.08 5.99
N VAL A 146 13.33 -5.57 5.63
CA VAL A 146 13.15 -6.82 4.87
C VAL A 146 12.62 -6.49 3.49
N GLU A 147 13.28 -6.99 2.45
CA GLU A 147 12.90 -6.84 1.04
C GLU A 147 12.81 -8.20 0.36
N VAL A 148 11.69 -8.45 -0.30
CA VAL A 148 11.45 -9.74 -0.98
C VAL A 148 12.24 -9.86 -2.28
N ASP A 149 12.56 -8.74 -2.91
CA ASP A 149 13.27 -8.68 -4.19
C ASP A 149 14.77 -8.48 -3.97
N GLU A 150 15.56 -9.49 -4.33
CA GLU A 150 17.03 -9.46 -4.18
C GLU A 150 17.66 -8.29 -4.95
N GLY A 151 17.18 -8.00 -6.17
CA GLY A 151 17.70 -6.91 -7.00
C GLY A 151 17.36 -5.53 -6.41
N VAL A 152 16.16 -5.36 -5.86
CA VAL A 152 15.76 -4.13 -5.14
C VAL A 152 16.62 -3.96 -3.90
N SER A 153 16.75 -5.01 -3.07
CA SER A 153 17.58 -5.00 -1.86
C SER A 153 19.04 -4.68 -2.15
N ALA A 154 19.61 -5.24 -3.22
CA ALA A 154 21.00 -4.97 -3.61
C ALA A 154 21.22 -3.49 -3.98
N ARG A 155 20.29 -2.89 -4.75
CA ARG A 155 20.35 -1.47 -5.10
C ARG A 155 20.19 -0.58 -3.86
N ALA A 156 19.27 -0.91 -2.97
CA ALA A 156 19.07 -0.18 -1.71
C ALA A 156 20.33 -0.23 -0.83
N ARG A 157 20.98 -1.39 -0.72
CA ARG A 157 22.23 -1.56 0.04
C ARG A 157 23.34 -0.65 -0.48
N ILE A 158 23.47 -0.54 -1.81
CA ILE A 158 24.47 0.35 -2.44
C ILE A 158 24.14 1.81 -2.09
N ALA A 159 22.91 2.25 -2.26
CA ALA A 159 22.49 3.62 -2.01
C ALA A 159 22.65 4.00 -0.53
N LEU A 160 22.26 3.12 0.39
CA LEU A 160 22.45 3.30 1.83
C LEU A 160 23.95 3.43 2.18
N GLY A 161 24.79 2.53 1.65
CA GLY A 161 26.24 2.58 1.87
C GLY A 161 26.89 3.85 1.32
N GLN A 162 26.44 4.37 0.18
CA GLN A 162 26.90 5.64 -0.38
C GLN A 162 26.53 6.84 0.51
N CYS A 163 25.42 6.75 1.24
CA CYS A 163 24.98 7.73 2.22
C CYS A 163 25.56 7.51 3.63
N GLY A 164 26.40 6.49 3.83
CA GLY A 164 27.06 6.19 5.10
C GLY A 164 26.20 5.40 6.08
N PHE A 165 25.12 4.73 5.62
CA PHE A 165 24.24 3.90 6.45
C PHE A 165 24.49 2.40 6.20
N ALA A 166 24.40 1.60 7.27
CA ALA A 166 24.60 0.15 7.23
C ALA A 166 23.59 -0.60 8.12
N PRO A 167 22.27 -0.43 7.90
CA PRO A 167 21.26 -1.14 8.67
C PRO A 167 21.29 -2.65 8.42
N ASN A 168 20.52 -3.40 9.22
CA ASN A 168 20.32 -4.82 8.99
C ASN A 168 19.35 -5.04 7.83
N LEU A 169 19.88 -5.27 6.62
CA LEU A 169 19.07 -5.54 5.41
C LEU A 169 18.94 -7.04 5.18
N ILE A 170 17.71 -7.52 5.16
CA ILE A 170 17.34 -8.91 4.97
C ILE A 170 16.66 -9.09 3.62
N VAL A 171 17.12 -10.06 2.82
CA VAL A 171 16.38 -10.52 1.64
C VAL A 171 15.48 -11.67 2.06
N GLY A 172 14.17 -11.51 1.89
CA GLY A 172 13.20 -12.52 2.29
C GLY A 172 11.76 -12.04 2.27
N ASP A 173 10.84 -12.93 2.65
CA ASP A 173 9.44 -12.58 2.79
C ASP A 173 9.23 -11.74 4.06
N GLY A 174 8.95 -10.46 3.88
CA GLY A 174 8.66 -9.53 4.98
C GLY A 174 7.43 -9.90 5.81
N LEU A 175 6.54 -10.74 5.29
CA LEU A 175 5.39 -11.25 6.05
C LEU A 175 5.81 -12.20 7.17
N ALA A 176 6.96 -12.85 7.05
CA ALA A 176 7.58 -13.64 8.12
C ALA A 176 8.32 -12.77 9.16
N GLY A 177 8.49 -11.48 8.89
CA GLY A 177 9.30 -10.59 9.72
C GLY A 177 10.80 -10.98 9.72
N TYR A 178 11.45 -10.76 10.87
CA TYR A 178 12.82 -11.22 11.11
C TYR A 178 13.02 -11.54 12.60
N GLU A 179 12.84 -12.79 12.95
CA GLU A 179 12.85 -13.29 14.34
C GLU A 179 14.16 -13.00 15.08
N ASN A 180 15.31 -13.14 14.40
CA ASN A 180 16.62 -12.89 15.02
C ASN A 180 16.80 -11.42 15.50
N GLY A 181 15.98 -10.50 14.99
CA GLY A 181 15.94 -9.11 15.39
C GLY A 181 14.88 -8.79 16.45
N ALA A 182 13.98 -9.72 16.77
CA ALA A 182 12.89 -9.51 17.73
C ALA A 182 13.38 -9.45 19.19
N PRO A 183 12.58 -8.85 20.12
CA PRO A 183 11.36 -8.13 19.86
C PRO A 183 11.60 -6.70 19.32
N TYR A 184 10.65 -6.21 18.52
CA TYR A 184 10.67 -4.84 18.00
C TYR A 184 9.75 -3.93 18.80
N ASP A 185 10.14 -2.67 18.96
CA ASP A 185 9.30 -1.63 19.55
C ASP A 185 8.28 -1.12 18.54
N ARG A 186 8.67 -1.09 17.27
CA ARG A 186 7.88 -0.57 16.16
C ARG A 186 8.01 -1.47 14.94
N VAL A 187 6.89 -1.66 14.24
CA VAL A 187 6.85 -2.31 12.92
C VAL A 187 6.19 -1.37 11.94
N ILE A 188 6.79 -1.16 10.77
CA ILE A 188 6.24 -0.36 9.69
C ILE A 188 6.19 -1.19 8.41
N ALA A 189 5.01 -1.26 7.75
CA ALA A 189 4.90 -1.84 6.43
C ALA A 189 4.76 -0.74 5.37
N THR A 190 5.76 -0.63 4.50
CA THR A 190 5.77 0.26 3.32
C THR A 190 5.20 -0.41 2.08
N CYS A 191 4.41 -1.47 2.28
CA CYS A 191 3.58 -2.16 1.31
C CYS A 191 2.17 -2.35 1.87
N GLY A 192 1.20 -2.59 0.99
CA GLY A 192 -0.18 -2.91 1.38
C GLY A 192 -0.29 -4.34 1.89
N LEU A 193 -1.14 -4.54 2.89
CA LEU A 193 -1.44 -5.84 3.47
C LEU A 193 -2.93 -6.16 3.36
N LEU A 194 -3.26 -7.37 2.93
CA LEU A 194 -4.61 -7.93 2.99
C LEU A 194 -4.95 -8.42 4.40
N THR A 195 -3.96 -9.04 5.05
CA THR A 195 -4.00 -9.53 6.42
C THR A 195 -2.71 -9.16 7.13
N VAL A 196 -2.75 -8.99 8.45
CA VAL A 196 -1.53 -8.75 9.25
C VAL A 196 -0.99 -10.11 9.70
N PRO A 197 0.19 -10.54 9.24
CA PRO A 197 0.79 -11.80 9.64
C PRO A 197 0.93 -11.92 11.16
N ARG A 198 0.66 -13.11 11.68
CA ARG A 198 0.81 -13.41 13.10
C ARG A 198 2.26 -13.22 13.56
N GLU A 199 3.20 -13.58 12.71
CA GLU A 199 4.63 -13.45 12.93
C GLU A 199 5.04 -12.01 13.25
N LEU A 200 4.44 -11.02 12.59
CA LEU A 200 4.73 -9.61 12.86
C LEU A 200 4.19 -9.17 14.23
N ILE A 201 3.05 -9.71 14.65
CA ILE A 201 2.49 -9.44 15.98
C ILE A 201 3.36 -10.08 17.06
N GLU A 202 3.76 -11.34 16.89
CA GLU A 202 4.60 -12.09 17.84
C GLU A 202 6.02 -11.49 17.99
N GLN A 203 6.56 -10.90 16.92
CA GLN A 203 7.86 -10.22 16.93
C GLN A 203 7.80 -8.78 17.43
N THR A 204 6.59 -8.23 17.65
CA THR A 204 6.40 -6.91 18.23
C THR A 204 6.16 -7.06 19.74
N ARG A 205 6.88 -6.31 20.57
CA ARG A 205 6.68 -6.39 22.04
C ARG A 205 5.27 -5.95 22.44
N PRO A 206 4.72 -6.47 23.53
CA PRO A 206 3.49 -5.93 24.12
C PRO A 206 3.62 -4.42 24.36
N GLY A 207 2.59 -3.65 24.00
CA GLY A 207 2.63 -2.17 23.99
C GLY A 207 3.39 -1.58 22.80
N GLY A 208 4.00 -2.40 21.94
CA GLY A 208 4.63 -1.97 20.69
C GLY A 208 3.60 -1.51 19.67
N THR A 209 4.05 -0.69 18.72
CA THR A 209 3.17 -0.10 17.69
C THR A 209 3.50 -0.67 16.32
N MET A 210 2.46 -1.06 15.59
CA MET A 210 2.55 -1.42 14.18
C MET A 210 1.85 -0.36 13.35
N LEU A 211 2.49 0.10 12.28
CA LEU A 211 1.91 1.01 11.29
C LEU A 211 1.85 0.27 9.96
N VAL A 212 0.64 -0.06 9.51
CA VAL A 212 0.41 -0.91 8.34
C VAL A 212 -0.68 -0.32 7.46
N THR A 213 -0.59 -0.54 6.15
CA THR A 213 -1.66 -0.17 5.22
C THR A 213 -2.50 -1.40 4.94
N LEU A 214 -3.75 -1.39 5.44
CA LEU A 214 -4.70 -2.48 5.23
C LEU A 214 -5.56 -2.22 4.00
N GLY A 215 -5.67 -3.20 3.14
CA GLY A 215 -6.42 -3.10 1.90
C GLY A 215 -7.00 -4.44 1.44
N GLY A 216 -7.35 -4.53 0.18
CA GLY A 216 -7.85 -5.76 -0.46
C GLY A 216 -7.77 -5.65 -1.98
N TRP A 217 -8.39 -6.61 -2.67
CA TRP A 217 -8.25 -6.74 -4.11
C TRP A 217 -9.17 -5.83 -4.94
N LEU A 218 -10.01 -5.01 -4.29
CA LEU A 218 -10.67 -3.87 -4.95
C LEU A 218 -9.79 -2.62 -4.99
N TYR A 219 -8.54 -2.72 -4.48
CA TYR A 219 -7.54 -1.64 -4.51
C TYR A 219 -7.96 -0.35 -3.79
N SER A 220 -8.68 -0.50 -2.67
CA SER A 220 -8.85 0.56 -1.68
C SER A 220 -8.11 0.15 -0.41
N SER A 221 -7.42 1.08 0.23
CA SER A 221 -6.63 0.79 1.43
C SER A 221 -6.50 2.00 2.34
N GLU A 222 -6.26 1.75 3.62
CA GLU A 222 -6.10 2.80 4.63
C GLU A 222 -4.95 2.48 5.57
N LEU A 223 -4.26 3.53 6.02
CA LEU A 223 -3.20 3.42 7.01
C LEU A 223 -3.80 3.14 8.39
N ALA A 224 -3.36 2.07 9.02
CA ALA A 224 -3.78 1.66 10.36
C ALA A 224 -2.61 1.74 11.33
N ARG A 225 -2.85 2.32 12.51
CA ARG A 225 -1.94 2.25 13.65
C ARG A 225 -2.52 1.30 14.69
N LEU A 226 -1.78 0.24 14.98
CA LEU A 226 -2.17 -0.85 15.86
C LEU A 226 -1.23 -0.91 17.05
N THR A 227 -1.76 -1.25 18.23
CA THR A 227 -0.99 -1.58 19.43
C THR A 227 -1.08 -3.07 19.67
N VAL A 228 0.04 -3.73 19.91
CA VAL A 228 0.11 -5.15 20.26
C VAL A 228 -0.16 -5.34 21.74
N HIS A 229 -0.93 -6.39 22.09
CA HIS A 229 -1.34 -6.73 23.43
C HIS A 229 -0.62 -7.99 23.96
N GLU A 230 -0.62 -8.19 25.28
CA GLU A 230 0.00 -9.34 25.93
C GLU A 230 -0.64 -10.68 25.53
N ASP A 231 -1.89 -10.67 25.09
CA ASP A 231 -2.64 -11.86 24.65
C ASP A 231 -2.35 -12.26 23.20
N GLY A 232 -1.39 -11.60 22.53
CA GLY A 232 -1.06 -11.86 21.14
C GLY A 232 -2.07 -11.32 20.13
N THR A 233 -2.94 -10.41 20.54
CA THR A 233 -3.81 -9.63 19.66
C THR A 233 -3.20 -8.26 19.37
N ALA A 234 -3.72 -7.57 18.35
CA ALA A 234 -3.42 -6.16 18.13
C ALA A 234 -4.72 -5.39 17.87
N SER A 235 -4.79 -4.14 18.31
CA SER A 235 -5.94 -3.30 18.05
C SER A 235 -5.56 -1.85 17.79
N GLY A 236 -6.44 -1.13 17.12
CA GLY A 236 -6.20 0.27 16.77
C GLY A 236 -7.26 0.86 15.85
N ARG A 237 -6.85 1.86 15.07
CA ARG A 237 -7.73 2.62 14.16
C ARG A 237 -7.04 2.96 12.87
N PHE A 238 -7.83 3.28 11.85
CA PHE A 238 -7.33 3.92 10.64
C PHE A 238 -6.97 5.40 10.91
N LEU A 239 -6.00 5.89 10.16
CA LEU A 239 -5.50 7.26 10.28
C LEU A 239 -5.98 8.18 9.14
N GLY A 240 -6.76 7.62 8.22
CA GLY A 240 -7.28 8.33 7.06
C GLY A 240 -6.21 8.70 6.01
N GLY A 241 -6.68 9.35 4.95
CA GLY A 241 -5.82 9.91 3.91
C GLY A 241 -5.82 9.15 2.59
N HIS A 242 -6.68 8.13 2.44
CA HIS A 242 -6.85 7.39 1.18
C HIS A 242 -5.49 6.91 0.61
N ILE A 243 -4.75 6.17 1.43
CA ILE A 243 -3.39 5.76 1.14
C ILE A 243 -3.41 4.45 0.36
N SER A 244 -2.67 4.39 -0.74
CA SER A 244 -2.50 3.18 -1.54
C SER A 244 -1.03 2.80 -1.63
N PHE A 245 -0.74 1.55 -1.30
CA PHE A 245 0.53 0.90 -1.55
C PHE A 245 0.35 -0.31 -2.46
N MET A 246 1.39 -0.67 -3.20
CA MET A 246 1.47 -1.98 -3.83
C MET A 246 1.35 -3.05 -2.75
N LEU A 247 0.49 -4.06 -2.96
CA LEU A 247 0.34 -5.17 -2.03
C LEU A 247 1.64 -5.96 -1.90
N ALA A 248 1.89 -6.47 -0.71
CA ALA A 248 2.94 -7.45 -0.48
C ALA A 248 2.79 -8.62 -1.47
N ARG A 249 3.88 -9.03 -2.12
CA ARG A 249 3.83 -10.01 -3.24
C ARG A 249 3.09 -11.30 -2.92
N PRO A 250 3.26 -11.91 -1.72
CA PRO A 250 2.50 -13.12 -1.36
C PRO A 250 0.99 -12.90 -1.16
N GLN A 251 0.55 -11.65 -1.05
CA GLN A 251 -0.86 -11.28 -0.88
C GLN A 251 -1.48 -10.64 -2.14
N LEU A 252 -0.77 -10.68 -3.27
CA LEU A 252 -1.32 -10.25 -4.56
C LEU A 252 -2.47 -11.15 -4.99
N PRO A 253 -3.47 -10.61 -5.72
CA PRO A 253 -4.52 -11.43 -6.29
C PRO A 253 -3.92 -12.43 -7.29
N PRO A 254 -4.42 -13.68 -7.30
CA PRO A 254 -4.03 -14.65 -8.31
C PRO A 254 -4.50 -14.19 -9.71
N PRO A 255 -3.88 -14.69 -10.79
CA PRO A 255 -4.39 -14.46 -12.14
C PRO A 255 -5.85 -14.91 -12.26
N LEU A 256 -6.66 -14.18 -13.02
CA LEU A 256 -8.09 -14.45 -13.16
C LEU A 256 -8.42 -15.85 -13.71
N GLY A 257 -7.53 -16.45 -14.49
CA GLY A 257 -7.77 -17.76 -15.11
C GLY A 257 -8.94 -17.74 -16.10
N LEU A 258 -9.66 -18.86 -16.18
CA LEU A 258 -10.87 -18.96 -16.98
C LEU A 258 -12.03 -18.29 -16.23
N LEU A 259 -12.73 -17.38 -16.91
CA LEU A 259 -13.92 -16.77 -16.35
C LEU A 259 -15.05 -17.80 -16.25
N PRO A 260 -15.91 -17.69 -15.21
CA PRO A 260 -17.11 -18.51 -15.10
C PRO A 260 -18.09 -18.21 -16.26
N ASP A 261 -19.06 -19.09 -16.49
CA ASP A 261 -20.17 -18.79 -17.36
C ASP A 261 -21.06 -17.70 -16.69
N LEU A 262 -20.95 -16.48 -17.20
CA LEU A 262 -21.66 -15.33 -16.65
C LEU A 262 -23.16 -15.31 -16.97
N ASP A 263 -23.65 -16.22 -17.78
CA ASP A 263 -25.07 -16.38 -18.12
C ASP A 263 -25.75 -17.45 -17.23
N GLU A 264 -24.96 -18.23 -16.49
CA GLU A 264 -25.44 -19.10 -15.41
C GLU A 264 -25.66 -18.30 -14.10
N GLY A 265 -26.28 -18.94 -13.11
CA GLY A 265 -26.54 -18.35 -11.79
C GLY A 265 -27.85 -17.58 -11.67
N GLU A 266 -28.10 -17.05 -10.48
CA GLU A 266 -29.34 -16.34 -10.17
C GLU A 266 -29.22 -14.85 -10.46
N GLU A 267 -30.18 -14.31 -11.19
CA GLU A 267 -30.26 -12.88 -11.48
C GLU A 267 -31.37 -12.22 -10.66
N ARG A 268 -31.08 -11.03 -10.14
CA ARG A 268 -32.03 -10.18 -9.42
C ARG A 268 -31.76 -8.70 -9.67
N HIS A 269 -32.70 -7.85 -9.29
CA HIS A 269 -32.44 -6.43 -9.17
C HIS A 269 -31.35 -6.18 -8.08
N ALA A 270 -30.36 -5.35 -8.39
CA ALA A 270 -29.38 -4.90 -7.43
C ALA A 270 -29.89 -3.66 -6.68
N VAL A 271 -29.69 -3.64 -5.36
CA VAL A 271 -30.01 -2.47 -4.52
C VAL A 271 -28.94 -1.39 -4.70
N LEU A 272 -27.69 -1.82 -4.88
CA LEU A 272 -26.54 -0.95 -5.17
C LEU A 272 -25.95 -1.35 -6.52
N GLY A 273 -25.58 -0.36 -7.32
CA GLY A 273 -24.85 -0.58 -8.56
C GLY A 273 -23.35 -0.71 -8.37
N ALA A 274 -22.65 -1.06 -9.44
CA ALA A 274 -21.19 -1.15 -9.42
C ALA A 274 -20.49 0.22 -9.21
N ASP A 275 -21.20 1.32 -9.43
CA ASP A 275 -20.75 2.70 -9.18
C ASP A 275 -20.38 2.96 -7.72
N VAL A 276 -20.86 2.14 -6.77
CA VAL A 276 -20.48 2.27 -5.34
C VAL A 276 -18.99 2.09 -5.10
N ILE A 277 -18.26 1.40 -6.00
CA ILE A 277 -16.81 1.25 -5.89
C ILE A 277 -16.02 2.40 -6.52
N ASP A 278 -16.65 3.39 -7.12
CA ASP A 278 -15.98 4.57 -7.67
C ASP A 278 -15.55 5.54 -6.54
N ASP A 279 -16.33 5.61 -5.46
CA ASP A 279 -15.96 6.35 -4.25
C ASP A 279 -15.00 5.53 -3.38
N TRP A 280 -13.93 6.15 -2.89
CA TRP A 280 -12.87 5.47 -2.14
C TRP A 280 -13.36 4.82 -0.84
N SER A 281 -14.10 5.57 -0.02
CA SER A 281 -14.56 5.10 1.27
C SER A 281 -15.61 3.99 1.12
N THR A 282 -16.53 4.14 0.17
CA THR A 282 -17.52 3.12 -0.14
C THR A 282 -16.87 1.85 -0.69
N ARG A 283 -15.86 2.00 -1.56
CA ARG A 283 -15.04 0.87 -2.07
C ARG A 283 -14.34 0.14 -0.92
N PHE A 284 -13.75 0.89 0.02
CA PHE A 284 -13.12 0.30 1.20
C PHE A 284 -14.11 -0.51 2.02
N VAL A 285 -15.31 0.04 2.29
CA VAL A 285 -16.37 -0.65 3.02
C VAL A 285 -16.88 -1.87 2.26
N ALA A 286 -17.07 -1.76 0.94
CA ALA A 286 -17.44 -2.90 0.08
C ALA A 286 -16.41 -4.02 0.14
N GLN A 287 -15.14 -3.65 0.09
CA GLN A 287 -14.01 -4.57 0.16
C GLN A 287 -13.93 -5.33 1.50
N LEU A 288 -14.33 -4.71 2.62
CA LEU A 288 -14.38 -5.42 3.92
C LEU A 288 -15.34 -6.62 3.89
N ALA A 289 -16.38 -6.58 3.04
CA ALA A 289 -17.31 -7.70 2.86
C ALA A 289 -16.80 -8.77 1.89
N ALA A 290 -15.91 -8.40 0.97
CA ALA A 290 -15.37 -9.27 -0.07
C ALA A 290 -13.89 -8.94 -0.34
N PRO A 291 -12.99 -9.16 0.63
CA PRO A 291 -11.60 -8.67 0.56
C PRO A 291 -10.76 -9.31 -0.55
N ARG A 292 -11.18 -10.48 -1.04
CA ARG A 292 -10.55 -11.22 -2.15
C ARG A 292 -11.30 -11.12 -3.47
N ALA A 293 -12.30 -10.26 -3.57
CA ALA A 293 -12.97 -10.01 -4.85
C ALA A 293 -12.10 -9.12 -5.74
N GLN A 294 -11.78 -9.59 -6.92
CA GLN A 294 -11.18 -8.79 -7.98
C GLN A 294 -12.30 -8.21 -8.84
N CYS A 295 -12.19 -6.94 -9.24
CA CYS A 295 -13.16 -6.30 -10.13
C CYS A 295 -12.57 -6.16 -11.53
N VAL A 296 -13.29 -6.66 -12.54
CA VAL A 296 -12.95 -6.55 -13.96
C VAL A 296 -14.09 -5.89 -14.70
N ARG A 297 -13.77 -4.88 -15.50
CA ARG A 297 -14.73 -4.30 -16.45
C ARG A 297 -14.64 -5.05 -17.78
N LEU A 298 -15.75 -5.63 -18.21
CA LEU A 298 -15.88 -6.36 -19.46
C LEU A 298 -16.79 -5.57 -20.42
N THR A 299 -16.52 -5.65 -21.70
CA THR A 299 -17.44 -5.15 -22.74
C THR A 299 -18.02 -6.36 -23.46
N ARG A 300 -19.32 -6.61 -23.27
CA ARG A 300 -20.06 -7.66 -23.96
C ARG A 300 -21.24 -7.03 -24.69
N GLU A 301 -21.39 -7.35 -25.97
CA GLU A 301 -22.50 -6.85 -26.82
C GLU A 301 -22.65 -5.29 -26.79
N GLY A 302 -21.51 -4.58 -26.72
CA GLY A 302 -21.49 -3.12 -26.65
C GLY A 302 -21.89 -2.51 -25.29
N ARG A 303 -21.99 -3.31 -24.23
CA ARG A 303 -22.34 -2.88 -22.87
C ARG A 303 -21.21 -3.15 -21.91
N THR A 304 -21.06 -2.29 -20.91
CA THR A 304 -20.09 -2.49 -19.81
C THR A 304 -20.72 -3.37 -18.73
N GLU A 305 -20.03 -4.42 -18.38
CA GLU A 305 -20.34 -5.31 -17.27
C GLU A 305 -19.23 -5.22 -16.23
N HIS A 306 -19.61 -5.25 -14.94
CA HIS A 306 -18.66 -5.26 -13.84
C HIS A 306 -18.67 -6.64 -13.19
N LEU A 307 -17.61 -7.40 -13.44
CA LEU A 307 -17.40 -8.73 -12.85
C LEU A 307 -16.59 -8.61 -11.57
N PHE A 308 -17.15 -9.10 -10.47
CA PHE A 308 -16.45 -9.33 -9.20
C PHE A 308 -16.20 -10.82 -9.05
N LEU A 309 -14.95 -11.22 -8.88
CA LEU A 309 -14.55 -12.63 -8.87
C LEU A 309 -13.56 -12.88 -7.73
N ASP A 310 -13.88 -13.81 -6.86
CA ASP A 310 -12.95 -14.46 -5.94
C ASP A 310 -12.46 -15.75 -6.59
N VAL A 311 -11.26 -15.72 -7.13
CA VAL A 311 -10.66 -16.84 -7.87
C VAL A 311 -10.41 -18.05 -6.96
N ASP A 312 -10.08 -17.82 -5.68
CA ASP A 312 -9.76 -18.89 -4.74
C ASP A 312 -10.99 -19.73 -4.40
N THR A 313 -12.15 -19.10 -4.30
CA THR A 313 -13.40 -19.79 -3.96
C THR A 313 -14.27 -20.11 -5.17
N GLY A 314 -14.05 -19.44 -6.30
CA GLY A 314 -14.90 -19.50 -7.47
C GLY A 314 -16.25 -18.75 -7.31
N ALA A 315 -16.39 -17.94 -6.27
CA ALA A 315 -17.56 -17.07 -6.11
C ALA A 315 -17.46 -15.87 -7.07
N TRP A 316 -18.59 -15.51 -7.69
CA TRP A 316 -18.60 -14.39 -8.63
C TRP A 316 -19.95 -13.64 -8.62
N ALA A 317 -19.89 -12.38 -9.07
CA ALA A 317 -21.04 -11.54 -9.31
C ALA A 317 -20.80 -10.67 -10.55
N VAL A 318 -21.75 -10.59 -11.46
CA VAL A 318 -21.70 -9.66 -12.58
C VAL A 318 -22.84 -8.67 -12.47
N LEU A 319 -22.50 -7.38 -12.54
CA LEU A 319 -23.44 -6.28 -12.50
C LEU A 319 -23.59 -5.66 -13.88
N ARG A 320 -24.84 -5.37 -14.22
CA ARG A 320 -25.25 -4.75 -15.48
C ARG A 320 -26.18 -3.60 -15.20
N GLU A 321 -26.01 -2.51 -15.94
CA GLU A 321 -26.92 -1.37 -15.87
C GLU A 321 -27.83 -1.34 -17.12
N TYR A 322 -29.12 -1.21 -16.89
CA TYR A 322 -30.14 -1.06 -17.91
C TYR A 322 -31.06 0.11 -17.54
N ASP A 323 -31.10 1.16 -18.36
CA ASP A 323 -31.94 2.33 -18.17
C ASP A 323 -31.91 2.91 -16.73
N GLY A 324 -30.69 3.04 -16.17
CA GLY A 324 -30.48 3.57 -14.82
C GLY A 324 -30.84 2.59 -13.70
N ARG A 325 -31.07 1.32 -14.02
CA ARG A 325 -31.33 0.25 -13.04
C ARG A 325 -30.25 -0.81 -13.12
N TRP A 326 -29.80 -1.23 -11.97
CA TRP A 326 -28.80 -2.27 -11.87
C TRP A 326 -29.44 -3.65 -11.65
N THR A 327 -28.89 -4.63 -12.33
CA THR A 327 -29.14 -6.05 -12.04
C THR A 327 -27.83 -6.69 -11.64
N VAL A 328 -27.91 -7.72 -10.81
CA VAL A 328 -26.78 -8.56 -10.44
C VAL A 328 -27.12 -10.02 -10.72
N ARG A 329 -26.19 -10.71 -11.38
CA ARG A 329 -26.20 -12.17 -11.51
C ARG A 329 -25.03 -12.73 -10.75
N GLN A 330 -25.24 -13.77 -9.95
CA GLN A 330 -24.23 -14.32 -9.06
C GLN A 330 -24.21 -15.84 -9.11
N GLY A 331 -23.02 -16.40 -8.93
CA GLY A 331 -22.78 -17.83 -8.87
C GLY A 331 -21.63 -18.20 -7.95
N GLY A 332 -21.40 -19.53 -7.84
CA GLY A 332 -20.38 -20.06 -6.95
C GLY A 332 -20.87 -20.28 -5.51
N PRO A 333 -19.93 -20.57 -4.57
CA PRO A 333 -20.27 -20.99 -3.21
C PRO A 333 -20.77 -19.87 -2.30
N SER A 334 -20.56 -18.59 -2.66
CA SER A 334 -21.02 -17.44 -1.88
C SER A 334 -21.58 -16.36 -2.80
N ARG A 335 -22.41 -15.49 -2.23
CA ARG A 335 -23.04 -14.36 -2.91
C ARG A 335 -22.26 -13.08 -2.61
N ILE A 336 -21.23 -12.80 -3.43
CA ILE A 336 -20.31 -11.67 -3.21
C ILE A 336 -21.07 -10.35 -3.12
N TRP A 337 -21.97 -10.08 -4.08
CA TRP A 337 -22.66 -8.79 -4.14
C TRP A 337 -23.72 -8.63 -3.06
N ASP A 338 -24.38 -9.71 -2.64
CA ASP A 338 -25.29 -9.67 -1.48
C ASP A 338 -24.55 -9.24 -0.22
N ALA A 339 -23.33 -9.76 0.00
CA ALA A 339 -22.49 -9.36 1.13
C ALA A 339 -22.05 -7.89 1.04
N VAL A 340 -21.66 -7.43 -0.14
CA VAL A 340 -21.30 -6.02 -0.39
C VAL A 340 -22.50 -5.10 -0.14
N GLU A 341 -23.66 -5.40 -0.73
CA GLU A 341 -24.89 -4.60 -0.52
C GLU A 341 -25.29 -4.52 0.94
N ALA A 342 -25.30 -5.64 1.64
CA ALA A 342 -25.63 -5.69 3.06
C ALA A 342 -24.66 -4.85 3.91
N HIS A 343 -23.37 -4.92 3.58
CA HIS A 343 -22.34 -4.23 4.35
C HIS A 343 -22.36 -2.72 4.12
N VAL A 344 -22.42 -2.28 2.86
CA VAL A 344 -22.48 -0.86 2.49
C VAL A 344 -23.79 -0.22 2.98
N THR A 345 -24.94 -0.92 2.83
CA THR A 345 -26.24 -0.41 3.31
C THR A 345 -26.22 -0.23 4.83
N ARG A 346 -25.64 -1.17 5.57
CA ARG A 346 -25.51 -1.06 7.02
C ARG A 346 -24.62 0.11 7.44
N TRP A 347 -23.48 0.32 6.76
CA TRP A 347 -22.59 1.46 7.01
C TRP A 347 -23.29 2.79 6.71
N ARG A 348 -24.00 2.89 5.58
CA ARG A 348 -24.81 4.08 5.24
C ARG A 348 -25.94 4.31 6.24
N GLY A 349 -26.60 3.23 6.70
CA GLY A 349 -27.63 3.29 7.74
C GLY A 349 -27.12 3.74 9.12
N ALA A 350 -25.82 3.55 9.39
CA ALA A 350 -25.16 4.09 10.58
C ALA A 350 -24.68 5.55 10.41
N GLY A 351 -25.07 6.22 9.32
CA GLY A 351 -24.67 7.60 9.03
C GLY A 351 -23.36 7.72 8.25
N ALA A 352 -22.87 6.64 7.65
CA ALA A 352 -21.63 6.57 6.89
C ALA A 352 -20.43 7.19 7.65
N PRO A 353 -20.11 6.70 8.87
CA PRO A 353 -19.00 7.26 9.64
C PRO A 353 -17.69 7.23 8.82
N PRO A 354 -16.80 8.23 8.99
CA PRO A 354 -15.51 8.26 8.32
C PRO A 354 -14.63 7.09 8.76
N LEU A 355 -13.69 6.67 7.91
CA LEU A 355 -12.88 5.47 8.15
C LEU A 355 -12.01 5.59 9.41
N GLU A 356 -11.64 6.81 9.81
CA GLU A 356 -10.88 7.10 11.04
C GLU A 356 -11.64 6.74 12.34
N GLU A 357 -12.95 6.63 12.26
CA GLU A 357 -13.77 6.19 13.40
C GLU A 357 -13.89 4.66 13.50
N PHE A 358 -13.34 3.93 12.51
CA PHE A 358 -13.38 2.47 12.51
C PHE A 358 -12.38 1.92 13.52
N GLU A 359 -12.81 0.93 14.28
CA GLU A 359 -11.97 0.16 15.19
C GLU A 359 -11.51 -1.13 14.52
N ILE A 360 -10.24 -1.44 14.70
CA ILE A 360 -9.60 -2.62 14.13
C ILE A 360 -9.15 -3.51 15.28
N THR A 361 -9.45 -4.79 15.18
CA THR A 361 -8.87 -5.83 16.04
C THR A 361 -8.29 -6.93 15.18
N ILE A 362 -7.04 -7.29 15.42
CA ILE A 362 -6.36 -8.40 14.75
C ILE A 362 -6.32 -9.58 15.70
N ARG A 363 -6.89 -10.71 15.27
CA ARG A 363 -6.81 -11.99 15.99
C ARG A 363 -6.36 -13.07 15.00
N SER A 364 -5.33 -13.80 15.35
CA SER A 364 -4.76 -14.86 14.49
C SER A 364 -4.48 -14.35 13.06
N GLY A 365 -3.97 -13.11 12.94
CA GLY A 365 -3.65 -12.47 11.66
C GLY A 365 -4.83 -11.90 10.88
N GLN A 366 -6.07 -12.16 11.27
CA GLN A 366 -7.25 -11.70 10.56
C GLN A 366 -7.79 -10.39 11.14
N PRO A 367 -7.99 -9.34 10.31
CA PRO A 367 -8.59 -8.10 10.74
C PRO A 367 -10.10 -8.25 10.91
N ALA A 368 -10.60 -7.85 12.06
CA ALA A 368 -12.01 -7.56 12.29
C ALA A 368 -12.18 -6.04 12.41
N VAL A 369 -12.98 -5.47 11.54
CA VAL A 369 -13.21 -4.03 11.46
C VAL A 369 -14.65 -3.72 11.86
N THR A 370 -14.81 -2.77 12.77
CA THR A 370 -16.12 -2.31 13.25
C THR A 370 -16.18 -0.79 13.22
N TRP A 371 -17.39 -0.22 13.17
CA TRP A 371 -17.62 1.23 13.22
C TRP A 371 -18.72 1.58 14.24
N PRO A 372 -18.82 2.85 14.69
CA PRO A 372 -19.87 3.30 15.62
C PRO A 372 -21.27 3.02 15.07
N GLY A 373 -22.22 2.71 15.99
CA GLY A 373 -23.64 2.44 15.61
C GLY A 373 -23.96 0.97 15.35
N ARG A 374 -23.08 0.04 15.68
CA ARG A 374 -23.36 -1.40 15.72
C ARG A 374 -23.93 -1.84 17.04
#